data_726ab28d9b781e4ab79f4d5668911163
#
_entry.id   726ab28d9b781e4ab79f4d5668911163
#
_cell.length_a   1.000
_cell.length_b   1.000
_cell.length_c   1.000
_cell.angle_alpha   90.00
_cell.angle_beta   90.00
_cell.angle_gamma   90.00
#
_symmetry.space_group_name_H-M   'P 1'
#
loop_
_entity.id
_entity.type
_entity.pdbx_description
1 polymer ?
#
loop_
_entity_poly.entity_id
_entity_poly.type
_entity_poly.pdbx_seq_one_letter_code
_entity_poly.pdbx_strand_id
1 'polypeptide(L)'
;MRVPGPLRPFLAALVAPLLFVPGPLRSDTGASKTAPGKEPIRWRSIASGNSEAKRSGKPALYFFTAAWCGPCRLLEGQVFAVPEMAAQIERDFVPIEVADRARETGRNSPEMLALADRYGLRGFPTLVVSRPGLAENLMLEGWQGREKALEFLKTAKKRFLGLEKKPR
;
A
#
# COMPACT_ATOMS: atom_id res chain seq x y z
N MET A 1 75.77 33.83 -17.74
CA MET A 1 75.41 35.21 -17.36
C MET A 1 74.03 35.21 -16.76
N ARG A 2 73.93 35.59 -15.48
CA ARG A 2 72.70 35.63 -14.71
C ARG A 2 72.05 36.99 -14.82
N VAL A 3 70.76 37.04 -15.06
CA VAL A 3 69.97 38.25 -14.91
C VAL A 3 68.85 37.98 -13.90
N PRO A 4 68.78 38.72 -12.79
CA PRO A 4 67.69 38.56 -11.81
C PRO A 4 66.51 39.45 -12.22
N GLY A 5 65.33 38.88 -12.24
CA GLY A 5 64.05 39.61 -12.47
C GLY A 5 63.46 40.10 -11.12
N PRO A 6 62.63 41.14 -11.13
CA PRO A 6 62.21 41.84 -9.92
C PRO A 6 61.08 41.15 -9.18
N LEU A 7 61.16 41.20 -7.83
CA LEU A 7 60.10 40.84 -6.91
C LEU A 7 58.82 41.69 -7.12
N ARG A 8 57.69 41.04 -7.20
CA ARG A 8 56.37 41.66 -7.08
C ARG A 8 55.79 41.38 -5.70
N PRO A 9 55.25 42.39 -5.02
CA PRO A 9 54.68 42.18 -3.69
C PRO A 9 53.32 41.51 -3.78
N PHE A 10 53.11 40.51 -2.95
CA PHE A 10 51.84 39.86 -2.76
C PHE A 10 50.86 40.75 -1.96
N LEU A 11 49.80 41.22 -2.60
CA LEU A 11 48.64 41.78 -1.89
C LEU A 11 47.85 40.63 -1.29
N ALA A 12 47.90 40.56 0.03
CA ALA A 12 47.07 39.60 0.79
C ALA A 12 45.60 40.09 0.80
N ALA A 13 44.78 39.48 -0.01
CA ALA A 13 43.33 39.64 0.09
C ALA A 13 42.78 38.77 1.20
N LEU A 14 42.35 39.42 2.27
CA LEU A 14 41.61 38.78 3.38
C LEU A 14 40.22 38.37 2.87
N VAL A 15 40.07 37.11 2.53
CA VAL A 15 38.75 36.50 2.27
C VAL A 15 38.21 35.99 3.62
N ALA A 16 37.22 36.69 4.13
CA ALA A 16 36.47 36.25 5.33
C ALA A 16 35.67 34.96 5.00
N PRO A 17 35.75 33.91 5.83
CA PRO A 17 34.90 32.74 5.62
C PRO A 17 33.45 33.10 5.98
N LEU A 18 32.53 33.06 4.99
CA LEU A 18 31.11 33.01 5.25
C LEU A 18 30.82 31.68 5.98
N LEU A 19 30.50 31.77 7.26
CA LEU A 19 29.95 30.68 8.02
C LEU A 19 28.58 30.33 7.47
N PHE A 20 28.53 29.35 6.55
CA PHE A 20 27.29 28.73 6.11
C PHE A 20 26.82 27.82 7.27
N VAL A 21 25.86 28.32 8.05
CA VAL A 21 25.15 27.52 9.06
C VAL A 21 24.11 26.69 8.31
N PRO A 22 24.27 25.35 8.24
CA PRO A 22 23.20 24.52 7.72
C PRO A 22 22.08 24.53 8.76
N GLY A 23 20.96 25.19 8.41
CA GLY A 23 19.73 25.12 9.17
C GLY A 23 19.23 23.66 9.22
N PRO A 24 18.57 23.23 10.32
CA PRO A 24 18.00 21.90 10.37
C PRO A 24 16.96 21.74 9.26
N LEU A 25 17.23 20.80 8.37
CA LEU A 25 16.21 20.27 7.45
C LEU A 25 15.07 19.70 8.29
N ARG A 26 14.04 20.51 8.50
CA ARG A 26 12.76 20.00 8.95
C ARG A 26 12.23 19.10 7.85
N SER A 27 12.39 17.82 8.04
CA SER A 27 11.59 16.81 7.36
C SER A 27 10.15 17.01 7.89
N ASP A 28 9.39 17.82 7.21
CA ASP A 28 7.94 17.83 7.35
C ASP A 28 7.43 16.47 6.88
N THR A 29 7.49 15.51 7.79
CA THR A 29 6.67 14.31 7.69
C THR A 29 5.25 14.79 7.97
N GLY A 30 4.61 15.26 6.91
CA GLY A 30 3.19 15.60 6.91
C GLY A 30 2.37 14.37 7.25
N ALA A 31 2.30 14.03 8.53
CA ALA A 31 1.27 13.19 9.06
C ALA A 31 -0.03 13.99 8.96
N SER A 32 -0.70 13.88 7.81
CA SER A 32 -2.06 14.37 7.65
C SER A 32 -2.93 13.66 8.69
N LYS A 33 -3.20 14.35 9.79
CA LYS A 33 -4.22 13.99 10.77
C LYS A 33 -5.59 14.23 10.14
N THR A 34 -5.97 13.38 9.18
CA THR A 34 -7.35 13.37 8.68
C THR A 34 -8.21 12.61 9.68
N ALA A 35 -9.34 13.22 10.05
CA ALA A 35 -10.29 12.64 10.99
C ALA A 35 -10.71 11.22 10.55
N PRO A 36 -10.86 10.26 11.46
CA PRO A 36 -11.29 8.91 11.14
C PRO A 36 -12.66 8.94 10.47
N GLY A 37 -12.75 8.44 9.22
CA GLY A 37 -14.01 8.25 8.52
C GLY A 37 -14.23 9.06 7.24
N LYS A 38 -13.24 9.80 6.74
CA LYS A 38 -13.41 10.63 5.52
C LYS A 38 -12.55 10.23 4.33
N GLU A 39 -11.61 9.31 4.48
CA GLU A 39 -10.71 8.96 3.40
C GLU A 39 -11.11 7.64 2.72
N PRO A 40 -11.00 7.56 1.39
CA PRO A 40 -11.14 6.30 0.67
C PRO A 40 -10.07 5.30 1.14
N ILE A 41 -10.30 4.02 0.89
CA ILE A 41 -9.30 2.97 1.18
C ILE A 41 -7.96 3.32 0.52
N ARG A 42 -6.90 3.27 1.32
CA ARG A 42 -5.53 3.41 0.80
C ARG A 42 -5.04 2.05 0.33
N TRP A 43 -5.22 1.79 -0.94
CA TRP A 43 -4.75 0.57 -1.56
C TRP A 43 -3.22 0.50 -1.56
N ARG A 44 -2.68 -0.64 -1.15
CA ARG A 44 -1.25 -0.95 -1.21
C ARG A 44 -0.96 -1.76 -2.47
N SER A 45 0.27 -1.64 -2.97
CA SER A 45 0.79 -2.61 -3.93
C SER A 45 0.97 -3.97 -3.29
N ILE A 46 1.08 -5.03 -4.08
CA ILE A 46 1.29 -6.40 -3.58
C ILE A 46 2.51 -6.46 -2.65
N ALA A 47 3.64 -5.89 -3.07
CA ALA A 47 4.89 -5.93 -2.31
C ALA A 47 4.79 -5.16 -0.98
N SER A 48 4.32 -3.90 -1.03
CA SER A 48 4.22 -3.04 0.16
C SER A 48 3.17 -3.56 1.15
N GLY A 49 2.02 -4.00 0.64
CA GLY A 49 0.93 -4.53 1.46
C GLY A 49 1.30 -5.84 2.15
N ASN A 50 1.97 -6.77 1.45
CA ASN A 50 2.45 -8.00 2.06
C ASN A 50 3.49 -7.73 3.17
N SER A 51 4.37 -6.75 2.96
CA SER A 51 5.35 -6.34 3.96
C SER A 51 4.67 -5.69 5.17
N GLU A 52 3.67 -4.83 4.95
CA GLU A 52 2.87 -4.23 6.01
C GLU A 52 2.07 -5.27 6.80
N ALA A 53 1.42 -6.22 6.13
CA ALA A 53 0.65 -7.28 6.77
C ALA A 53 1.53 -8.18 7.66
N LYS A 54 2.72 -8.56 7.18
CA LYS A 54 3.70 -9.32 7.98
C LYS A 54 4.16 -8.56 9.22
N ARG A 55 4.48 -7.27 9.08
CA ARG A 55 4.98 -6.44 10.18
C ARG A 55 3.92 -6.10 11.21
N SER A 56 2.69 -5.81 10.76
CA SER A 56 1.58 -5.43 11.64
C SER A 56 0.82 -6.60 12.25
N GLY A 57 1.01 -7.82 11.72
CA GLY A 57 0.22 -9.00 12.08
C GLY A 57 -1.21 -8.99 11.55
N LYS A 58 -1.64 -7.92 10.87
CA LYS A 58 -2.98 -7.84 10.27
C LYS A 58 -3.09 -8.80 9.07
N PRO A 59 -4.26 -9.41 8.87
CA PRO A 59 -4.50 -10.15 7.63
C PRO A 59 -4.53 -9.21 6.43
N ALA A 60 -4.02 -9.69 5.29
CA ALA A 60 -4.12 -9.00 4.01
C ALA A 60 -5.50 -9.23 3.41
N LEU A 61 -6.12 -8.15 2.89
CA LEU A 61 -7.32 -8.21 2.05
C LEU A 61 -6.89 -7.91 0.60
N TYR A 62 -6.78 -8.94 -0.21
CA TYR A 62 -6.50 -8.79 -1.64
C TYR A 62 -7.80 -8.55 -2.39
N PHE A 63 -7.83 -7.47 -3.17
CA PHE A 63 -8.90 -7.17 -4.11
C PHE A 63 -8.39 -7.38 -5.52
N PHE A 64 -8.75 -8.51 -6.13
CA PHE A 64 -8.46 -8.78 -7.52
C PHE A 64 -9.48 -8.06 -8.40
N THR A 65 -8.99 -7.17 -9.25
CA THR A 65 -9.78 -6.26 -10.08
C THR A 65 -9.20 -6.10 -11.47
N ALA A 66 -9.93 -5.44 -12.37
CA ALA A 66 -9.47 -5.04 -13.69
C ALA A 66 -10.21 -3.76 -14.11
N ALA A 67 -9.56 -2.89 -14.87
CA ALA A 67 -10.16 -1.63 -15.31
C ALA A 67 -11.44 -1.80 -16.14
N TRP A 68 -11.54 -2.90 -16.88
CA TRP A 68 -12.73 -3.25 -17.69
C TRP A 68 -13.84 -3.94 -16.89
N CYS A 69 -13.62 -4.26 -15.60
CA CYS A 69 -14.54 -5.04 -14.78
C CYS A 69 -15.71 -4.18 -14.25
N GLY A 70 -16.87 -4.28 -14.86
CA GLY A 70 -18.08 -3.59 -14.39
C GLY A 70 -18.51 -3.95 -12.97
N PRO A 71 -18.58 -5.24 -12.60
CA PRO A 71 -18.91 -5.67 -11.25
C PRO A 71 -17.89 -5.21 -10.19
N CYS A 72 -16.62 -5.00 -10.55
CA CYS A 72 -15.61 -4.45 -9.65
C CYS A 72 -15.97 -3.02 -9.23
N ARG A 73 -16.39 -2.19 -10.18
CA ARG A 73 -16.85 -0.82 -9.90
C ARG A 73 -18.06 -0.77 -8.97
N LEU A 74 -18.95 -1.76 -9.04
CA LEU A 74 -20.07 -1.88 -8.09
C LEU A 74 -19.57 -2.15 -6.66
N LEU A 75 -18.63 -3.09 -6.51
CA LEU A 75 -18.00 -3.38 -5.22
C LEU A 75 -17.25 -2.16 -4.68
N GLU A 76 -16.49 -1.48 -5.52
CA GLU A 76 -15.78 -0.24 -5.17
C GLU A 76 -16.75 0.84 -4.67
N GLY A 77 -17.78 1.16 -5.45
CA GLY A 77 -18.73 2.21 -5.11
C GLY A 77 -19.61 1.90 -3.90
N GLN A 78 -20.03 0.64 -3.73
CA GLN A 78 -21.00 0.26 -2.69
C GLN A 78 -20.34 -0.18 -1.37
N VAL A 79 -19.05 -0.51 -1.38
CA VAL A 79 -18.33 -0.97 -0.18
C VAL A 79 -17.10 -0.11 0.09
N PHE A 80 -16.18 -0.02 -0.86
CA PHE A 80 -14.87 0.57 -0.61
C PHE A 80 -14.88 2.10 -0.60
N ALA A 81 -15.78 2.73 -1.36
CA ALA A 81 -15.97 4.17 -1.36
C ALA A 81 -16.83 4.68 -0.19
N VAL A 82 -17.43 3.78 0.60
CA VAL A 82 -18.20 4.16 1.79
C VAL A 82 -17.25 4.43 2.95
N PRO A 83 -17.18 5.67 3.49
CA PRO A 83 -16.13 6.06 4.46
C PRO A 83 -16.06 5.18 5.69
N GLU A 84 -17.19 4.77 6.25
CA GLU A 84 -17.27 3.92 7.43
C GLU A 84 -16.71 2.52 7.15
N MET A 85 -16.97 1.98 5.95
CA MET A 85 -16.45 0.68 5.52
C MET A 85 -14.96 0.77 5.22
N ALA A 86 -14.52 1.84 4.55
CA ALA A 86 -13.11 2.09 4.31
C ALA A 86 -12.30 2.14 5.62
N ALA A 87 -12.78 2.92 6.60
CA ALA A 87 -12.16 3.02 7.91
C ALA A 87 -12.14 1.68 8.66
N GLN A 88 -13.22 0.88 8.55
CA GLN A 88 -13.28 -0.44 9.17
C GLN A 88 -12.31 -1.41 8.50
N ILE A 89 -12.22 -1.41 7.17
CA ILE A 89 -11.30 -2.27 6.42
C ILE A 89 -9.84 -1.92 6.76
N GLU A 90 -9.48 -0.63 6.76
CA GLU A 90 -8.13 -0.16 7.13
C GLU A 90 -7.75 -0.51 8.57
N ARG A 91 -8.71 -0.52 9.49
CA ARG A 91 -8.48 -0.91 10.88
C ARG A 91 -8.21 -2.42 11.01
N ASP A 92 -8.98 -3.23 10.30
CA ASP A 92 -9.03 -4.67 10.51
C ASP A 92 -8.10 -5.44 9.55
N PHE A 93 -7.78 -4.88 8.39
CA PHE A 93 -7.00 -5.53 7.33
C PHE A 93 -5.91 -4.60 6.80
N VAL A 94 -5.02 -5.18 6.00
CA VAL A 94 -4.16 -4.43 5.07
C VAL A 94 -4.74 -4.59 3.66
N PRO A 95 -5.40 -3.57 3.10
CA PRO A 95 -5.99 -3.66 1.77
C PRO A 95 -4.92 -3.59 0.68
N ILE A 96 -4.93 -4.57 -0.23
CA ILE A 96 -3.99 -4.74 -1.32
C ILE A 96 -4.77 -4.83 -2.64
N GLU A 97 -4.52 -3.89 -3.55
CA GLU A 97 -5.07 -3.97 -4.90
C GLU A 97 -4.22 -4.89 -5.77
N VAL A 98 -4.88 -5.82 -6.46
CA VAL A 98 -4.27 -6.77 -7.40
C VAL A 98 -4.96 -6.58 -8.75
N ALA A 99 -4.46 -5.62 -9.53
CA ALA A 99 -5.07 -5.24 -10.81
C ALA A 99 -4.57 -6.12 -11.97
N ASP A 100 -5.50 -6.72 -12.72
CA ASP A 100 -5.20 -7.27 -14.04
C ASP A 100 -5.03 -6.12 -15.03
N ARG A 101 -3.84 -6.03 -15.60
CA ARG A 101 -3.45 -5.03 -16.59
C ARG A 101 -3.12 -5.62 -17.96
N ALA A 102 -3.45 -6.90 -18.18
CA ALA A 102 -3.10 -7.56 -19.43
C ALA A 102 -3.69 -6.87 -20.66
N ARG A 103 -4.92 -6.29 -20.54
CA ARG A 103 -5.55 -5.55 -21.65
C ARG A 103 -4.91 -4.20 -21.92
N GLU A 104 -4.41 -3.53 -20.87
CA GLU A 104 -3.80 -2.19 -20.96
C GLU A 104 -2.34 -2.24 -21.37
N THR A 105 -1.59 -3.24 -20.87
CA THR A 105 -0.12 -3.30 -21.03
C THR A 105 0.37 -4.57 -21.76
N GLY A 106 -0.54 -5.42 -22.19
CA GLY A 106 -0.23 -6.71 -22.87
C GLY A 106 0.18 -7.83 -21.91
N ARG A 107 0.37 -7.56 -20.62
CA ARG A 107 0.79 -8.56 -19.62
C ARG A 107 0.43 -8.15 -18.20
N ASN A 108 0.37 -9.13 -17.31
CA ASN A 108 0.29 -8.93 -15.87
C ASN A 108 1.69 -8.98 -15.22
N SER A 109 1.80 -8.42 -14.02
CA SER A 109 3.04 -8.53 -13.24
C SER A 109 3.24 -9.98 -12.74
N PRO A 110 4.51 -10.41 -12.55
CA PRO A 110 4.79 -11.73 -11.98
C PRO A 110 4.12 -11.96 -10.61
N GLU A 111 4.05 -10.92 -9.78
CA GLU A 111 3.41 -10.99 -8.46
C GLU A 111 1.90 -11.21 -8.57
N MET A 112 1.23 -10.54 -9.52
CA MET A 112 -0.19 -10.75 -9.79
C MET A 112 -0.45 -12.19 -10.25
N LEU A 113 0.35 -12.69 -11.20
CA LEU A 113 0.22 -14.05 -11.71
C LEU A 113 0.44 -15.10 -10.61
N ALA A 114 1.46 -14.90 -9.77
CA ALA A 114 1.74 -15.81 -8.66
C ALA A 114 0.60 -15.83 -7.62
N LEU A 115 -0.05 -14.69 -7.34
CA LEU A 115 -1.20 -14.64 -6.46
C LEU A 115 -2.44 -15.25 -7.11
N ALA A 116 -2.65 -15.03 -8.41
CA ALA A 116 -3.77 -15.61 -9.16
C ALA A 116 -3.68 -17.15 -9.17
N ASP A 117 -2.49 -17.69 -9.41
CA ASP A 117 -2.23 -19.14 -9.33
C ASP A 117 -2.43 -19.67 -7.90
N ARG A 118 -1.80 -19.03 -6.92
CA ARG A 118 -1.89 -19.42 -5.51
C ARG A 118 -3.31 -19.55 -5.00
N TYR A 119 -4.20 -18.63 -5.38
CA TYR A 119 -5.58 -18.61 -4.93
C TYR A 119 -6.56 -19.23 -5.93
N GLY A 120 -6.08 -19.74 -7.06
CA GLY A 120 -6.93 -20.34 -8.09
C GLY A 120 -7.93 -19.34 -8.66
N LEU A 121 -7.47 -18.12 -8.97
CA LEU A 121 -8.32 -17.02 -9.45
C LEU A 121 -9.06 -17.40 -10.73
N ARG A 122 -10.39 -17.26 -10.72
CA ARG A 122 -11.25 -17.60 -11.87
C ARG A 122 -11.90 -16.38 -12.52
N GLY A 123 -11.89 -15.23 -11.87
CA GLY A 123 -12.52 -14.02 -12.41
C GLY A 123 -12.48 -12.83 -11.47
N PHE A 124 -13.16 -11.75 -11.89
CA PHE A 124 -13.20 -10.48 -11.17
C PHE A 124 -14.64 -10.02 -10.90
N PRO A 125 -14.88 -9.30 -9.78
CA PRO A 125 -13.98 -9.12 -8.67
C PRO A 125 -13.78 -10.42 -7.89
N THR A 126 -12.62 -10.57 -7.26
CA THR A 126 -12.43 -11.60 -6.24
C THR A 126 -11.78 -10.96 -5.01
N LEU A 127 -12.36 -11.22 -3.84
CA LEU A 127 -11.77 -10.84 -2.56
C LEU A 127 -11.13 -12.06 -1.91
N VAL A 128 -9.89 -11.90 -1.45
CA VAL A 128 -9.20 -12.93 -0.67
C VAL A 128 -8.68 -12.32 0.60
N VAL A 129 -8.98 -12.94 1.75
CA VAL A 129 -8.35 -12.60 3.03
C VAL A 129 -7.46 -13.74 3.46
N SER A 130 -6.19 -13.42 3.73
CA SER A 130 -5.22 -14.39 4.24
C SER A 130 -4.15 -13.70 5.07
N ARG A 131 -3.39 -14.48 5.83
CA ARG A 131 -2.13 -14.01 6.42
C ARG A 131 -0.97 -14.39 5.50
N PRO A 132 -0.11 -13.43 5.10
CA PRO A 132 1.04 -13.73 4.25
C PRO A 132 1.92 -14.80 4.87
N GLY A 133 2.18 -15.88 4.12
CA GLY A 133 2.95 -17.02 4.57
C GLY A 133 2.14 -18.19 5.11
N LEU A 134 0.84 -18.03 5.38
CA LEU A 134 -0.06 -19.12 5.75
C LEU A 134 -0.83 -19.65 4.53
N ALA A 135 -1.16 -20.94 4.55
CA ALA A 135 -1.99 -21.55 3.50
C ALA A 135 -3.47 -21.19 3.65
N GLU A 136 -3.89 -20.83 4.87
CA GLU A 136 -5.28 -20.53 5.15
C GLU A 136 -5.73 -19.22 4.49
N ASN A 137 -6.86 -19.27 3.80
CA ASN A 137 -7.50 -18.10 3.22
C ASN A 137 -9.04 -18.24 3.26
N LEU A 138 -9.71 -17.09 3.09
CA LEU A 138 -11.13 -17.01 2.75
C LEU A 138 -11.25 -16.27 1.44
N MET A 139 -12.18 -16.69 0.57
CA MET A 139 -12.37 -16.11 -0.74
C MET A 139 -13.86 -15.86 -1.02
N LEU A 140 -14.14 -14.72 -1.66
CA LEU A 140 -15.44 -14.37 -2.25
C LEU A 140 -15.22 -14.06 -3.72
N GLU A 141 -15.79 -14.88 -4.59
CA GLU A 141 -15.70 -14.71 -6.04
C GLU A 141 -16.94 -13.99 -6.59
N GLY A 142 -16.69 -13.06 -7.48
CA GLY A 142 -17.74 -12.29 -8.15
C GLY A 142 -18.43 -11.26 -7.25
N TRP A 143 -19.21 -10.42 -7.87
CA TRP A 143 -20.08 -9.49 -7.17
C TRP A 143 -21.42 -10.15 -6.85
N GLN A 144 -21.68 -10.39 -5.58
CA GLN A 144 -22.90 -11.02 -5.09
C GLN A 144 -23.79 -10.04 -4.28
N GLY A 145 -23.56 -8.74 -4.46
CA GLY A 145 -24.25 -7.70 -3.72
C GLY A 145 -23.48 -7.21 -2.48
N ARG A 146 -23.87 -6.02 -2.02
CA ARG A 146 -23.24 -5.34 -0.89
C ARG A 146 -23.28 -6.18 0.40
N GLU A 147 -24.43 -6.77 0.69
CA GLU A 147 -24.67 -7.56 1.90
C GLU A 147 -23.71 -8.76 1.98
N LYS A 148 -23.50 -9.47 0.87
CA LYS A 148 -22.58 -10.61 0.80
C LYS A 148 -21.12 -10.18 0.97
N ALA A 149 -20.73 -9.04 0.42
CA ALA A 149 -19.40 -8.49 0.63
C ALA A 149 -19.16 -8.13 2.11
N LEU A 150 -20.14 -7.51 2.78
CA LEU A 150 -20.06 -7.17 4.20
C LEU A 150 -20.05 -8.41 5.10
N GLU A 151 -20.86 -9.41 4.79
CA GLU A 151 -20.87 -10.70 5.49
C GLU A 151 -19.51 -11.41 5.38
N PHE A 152 -18.93 -11.40 4.18
CA PHE A 152 -17.58 -11.94 3.94
C PHE A 152 -16.54 -11.25 4.80
N LEU A 153 -16.49 -9.91 4.79
CA LEU A 153 -15.53 -9.12 5.60
C LEU A 153 -15.71 -9.39 7.10
N LYS A 154 -16.94 -9.48 7.59
CA LYS A 154 -17.25 -9.82 8.98
C LYS A 154 -16.76 -11.21 9.34
N THR A 155 -16.99 -12.20 8.48
CA THR A 155 -16.52 -13.57 8.65
C THR A 155 -15.01 -13.66 8.66
N ALA A 156 -14.35 -12.97 7.70
CA ALA A 156 -12.91 -12.90 7.63
C ALA A 156 -12.30 -12.26 8.89
N LYS A 157 -12.88 -11.14 9.35
CA LYS A 157 -12.47 -10.51 10.61
C LYS A 157 -12.55 -11.49 11.78
N LYS A 158 -13.69 -12.15 11.96
CA LYS A 158 -13.89 -13.13 13.04
C LYS A 158 -12.87 -14.26 12.96
N ARG A 159 -12.60 -14.78 11.76
CA ARG A 159 -11.67 -15.89 11.55
C ARG A 159 -10.22 -15.53 11.80
N PHE A 160 -9.75 -14.40 11.24
CA PHE A 160 -8.34 -14.04 11.27
C PHE A 160 -7.95 -13.17 12.48
N LEU A 161 -8.86 -12.40 13.07
CA LEU A 161 -8.59 -11.55 14.23
C LEU A 161 -9.10 -12.14 15.54
N GLY A 162 -10.13 -12.98 15.50
CA GLY A 162 -10.65 -13.68 16.68
C GLY A 162 -9.73 -14.76 17.24
N LEU A 163 -8.79 -15.27 16.46
CA LEU A 163 -7.85 -16.32 16.87
C LEU A 163 -6.69 -15.79 17.74
N GLU A 164 -6.47 -14.47 17.83
CA GLU A 164 -5.43 -13.90 18.69
C GLU A 164 -5.83 -13.77 20.16
N LYS A 165 -7.08 -14.07 20.53
CA LYS A 165 -7.57 -14.00 21.91
C LYS A 165 -7.65 -15.38 22.59
N LYS A 166 -6.71 -16.29 22.33
CA LYS A 166 -6.52 -17.43 23.23
C LYS A 166 -5.33 -17.09 24.14
N PRO A 167 -5.58 -16.68 25.40
CA PRO A 167 -4.50 -16.58 26.38
C PRO A 167 -3.90 -17.97 26.58
N ARG A 168 -2.59 -18.01 26.61
CA ARG A 168 -1.82 -19.20 27.02
C ARG A 168 -2.09 -19.52 28.47
#